data_94602219b6c45ea69253d8c8da8e7203
#
_entry.id   94602219b6c45ea69253d8c8da8e7203
#
_cell.length_a   1.000
_cell.length_b   1.000
_cell.length_c   1.000
_cell.angle_alpha   90.00
_cell.angle_beta   90.00
_cell.angle_gamma   90.00
#
_symmetry.space_group_name_H-M   'P 1'
#
loop_
_entity.id
_entity.type
_entity.pdbx_description
1 polymer ?
#
loop_
_entity_poly.entity_id
_entity_poly.type
_entity_poly.pdbx_seq_one_letter_code
_entity_poly.pdbx_strand_id
1 'polypeptide(L)'
;VIQKLMKQGVFVYKVKRKIKNFVDKKYPVGTEKRKKLSFYKTALKNPVKYFSRLGSKEGRNLLDGYMKIGPIYQDYGKLKFEVFEKPKVSIVIPAYNQIEYTYTCLVSIIENSKGCEYEVILADDLSTDATRYIDKYVENIVISRPDTNKGFLLNCNLAASKARGEYILFLNNDTKVCKNWLSSLIELIESDESIGMVGSKLVYPDGRLQEAGGIVWSDGSAWNYGRMDDPDKCEYNYVKEVDYISGAAIMIRSDLWKSIGGFDERFAPAYCEDSDFAFEVRKAGYKVLYQPKSEVIHFEGVSNGTD
;
A
#
# COMPACT_ATOMS: atom_id res chain seq x y z
N VAL A 1 -6.12 -21.61 -41.51
CA VAL A 1 -5.71 -20.29 -40.97
C VAL A 1 -5.62 -20.35 -39.45
N ILE A 2 -6.68 -20.81 -38.73
CA ILE A 2 -6.73 -20.87 -37.25
C ILE A 2 -5.61 -21.75 -36.66
N GLN A 3 -5.35 -22.95 -37.23
CA GLN A 3 -4.28 -23.83 -36.78
C GLN A 3 -2.87 -23.22 -36.97
N LYS A 4 -2.67 -22.41 -38.01
CA LYS A 4 -1.40 -21.70 -38.26
C LYS A 4 -1.18 -20.55 -37.24
N LEU A 5 -2.24 -19.83 -36.89
CA LEU A 5 -2.22 -18.77 -35.86
C LEU A 5 -2.00 -19.37 -34.46
N MET A 6 -2.62 -20.51 -34.15
CA MET A 6 -2.36 -21.19 -32.85
C MET A 6 -0.93 -21.72 -32.75
N LYS A 7 -0.32 -22.25 -33.82
CA LYS A 7 1.09 -22.67 -33.85
C LYS A 7 2.04 -21.46 -33.67
N GLN A 8 1.70 -20.32 -34.29
CA GLN A 8 2.48 -19.09 -34.08
C GLN A 8 2.36 -18.57 -32.65
N GLY A 9 1.18 -18.60 -32.04
CA GLY A 9 0.97 -18.22 -30.64
C GLY A 9 1.77 -19.09 -29.67
N VAL A 10 1.76 -20.41 -29.86
CA VAL A 10 2.54 -21.37 -29.05
C VAL A 10 4.04 -21.15 -29.23
N PHE A 11 4.51 -20.86 -30.44
CA PHE A 11 5.91 -20.56 -30.70
C PHE A 11 6.34 -19.27 -30.00
N VAL A 12 5.57 -18.20 -30.13
CA VAL A 12 5.83 -16.92 -29.45
C VAL A 12 5.85 -17.08 -27.93
N TYR A 13 4.91 -17.88 -27.38
CA TYR A 13 4.88 -18.17 -25.95
C TYR A 13 6.14 -18.92 -25.48
N LYS A 14 6.56 -19.96 -26.22
CA LYS A 14 7.78 -20.72 -25.91
C LYS A 14 9.04 -19.85 -25.96
N VAL A 15 9.14 -18.94 -26.93
CA VAL A 15 10.25 -18.00 -27.05
C VAL A 15 10.23 -17.00 -25.89
N LYS A 16 9.08 -16.40 -25.56
CA LYS A 16 8.93 -15.50 -24.42
C LYS A 16 9.34 -16.17 -23.12
N ARG A 17 8.89 -17.43 -22.90
CA ARG A 17 9.26 -18.21 -21.71
C ARG A 17 10.75 -18.50 -21.61
N LYS A 18 11.41 -18.85 -22.72
CA LYS A 18 12.89 -19.04 -22.75
C LYS A 18 13.64 -17.74 -22.43
N ILE A 19 13.22 -16.63 -23.01
CA ILE A 19 13.80 -15.30 -22.74
C ILE A 19 13.59 -14.94 -21.26
N LYS A 20 12.38 -15.16 -20.72
CA LYS A 20 12.09 -14.91 -19.31
C LYS A 20 13.03 -15.73 -18.41
N ASN A 21 13.11 -17.05 -18.60
CA ASN A 21 13.96 -17.94 -17.80
C ASN A 21 15.46 -17.54 -17.88
N PHE A 22 15.93 -17.13 -19.05
CA PHE A 22 17.30 -16.63 -19.23
C PHE A 22 17.53 -15.34 -18.44
N VAL A 23 16.58 -14.40 -18.52
CA VAL A 23 16.66 -13.12 -17.81
C VAL A 23 16.59 -13.34 -16.30
N ASP A 24 15.70 -14.21 -15.81
CA ASP A 24 15.55 -14.51 -14.39
C ASP A 24 16.80 -15.17 -13.81
N LYS A 25 17.44 -16.06 -14.57
CA LYS A 25 18.70 -16.70 -14.17
C LYS A 25 19.88 -15.72 -14.14
N LYS A 26 19.99 -14.83 -15.17
CA LYS A 26 21.12 -13.90 -15.29
C LYS A 26 20.98 -12.64 -14.44
N TYR A 27 19.76 -12.24 -14.18
CA TYR A 27 19.38 -11.03 -13.42
C TYR A 27 18.27 -11.40 -12.44
N PRO A 28 18.58 -11.99 -11.27
CA PRO A 28 17.57 -12.37 -10.28
C PRO A 28 16.70 -11.20 -9.86
N VAL A 29 15.42 -11.48 -9.57
CA VAL A 29 14.48 -10.48 -9.08
C VAL A 29 15.03 -9.84 -7.80
N GLY A 30 14.86 -8.53 -7.63
CA GLY A 30 15.40 -7.76 -6.49
C GLY A 30 16.80 -7.20 -6.69
N THR A 31 17.59 -7.68 -7.68
CA THR A 31 18.93 -7.12 -7.93
C THR A 31 18.86 -5.75 -8.65
N GLU A 32 19.84 -4.87 -8.36
CA GLU A 32 19.98 -3.57 -9.02
C GLU A 32 19.98 -3.66 -10.55
N LYS A 33 20.67 -4.67 -11.10
CA LYS A 33 20.69 -4.92 -12.54
C LYS A 33 19.31 -5.27 -13.09
N ARG A 34 18.51 -6.03 -12.34
CA ARG A 34 17.14 -6.38 -12.72
C ARG A 34 16.21 -5.17 -12.67
N LYS A 35 16.31 -4.34 -11.64
CA LYS A 35 15.54 -3.09 -11.51
C LYS A 35 15.80 -2.16 -12.71
N LYS A 36 17.08 -1.94 -13.08
CA LYS A 36 17.45 -1.15 -14.27
C LYS A 36 16.87 -1.72 -15.55
N LEU A 37 16.98 -3.04 -15.76
CA LEU A 37 16.41 -3.70 -16.93
C LEU A 37 14.89 -3.52 -17.02
N SER A 38 14.21 -3.65 -15.90
CA SER A 38 12.76 -3.45 -15.79
C SER A 38 12.36 -2.00 -16.07
N PHE A 39 13.12 -1.03 -15.53
CA PHE A 39 12.93 0.39 -15.82
C PHE A 39 13.00 0.67 -17.32
N TYR A 40 14.06 0.22 -18.03
CA TYR A 40 14.19 0.43 -19.46
C TYR A 40 13.08 -0.24 -20.27
N LYS A 41 12.62 -1.42 -19.86
CA LYS A 41 11.48 -2.10 -20.50
C LYS A 41 10.19 -1.29 -20.36
N THR A 42 9.96 -0.68 -19.20
CA THR A 42 8.81 0.19 -18.95
C THR A 42 8.92 1.51 -19.69
N ALA A 43 10.12 2.09 -19.70
CA ALA A 43 10.41 3.32 -20.42
C ALA A 43 10.21 3.19 -21.94
N LEU A 44 10.52 2.02 -22.52
CA LEU A 44 10.26 1.73 -23.95
C LEU A 44 8.75 1.65 -24.26
N LYS A 45 7.90 1.29 -23.30
CA LYS A 45 6.44 1.29 -23.49
C LYS A 45 5.85 2.72 -23.47
N ASN A 46 6.47 3.64 -22.73
CA ASN A 46 6.04 5.03 -22.60
C ASN A 46 7.22 6.01 -22.83
N PRO A 47 7.77 6.07 -24.04
CA PRO A 47 9.03 6.77 -24.29
C PRO A 47 8.96 8.26 -23.99
N VAL A 48 7.84 8.92 -24.26
CA VAL A 48 7.68 10.36 -23.99
C VAL A 48 7.79 10.64 -22.50
N LYS A 49 7.15 9.82 -21.65
CA LYS A 49 7.19 9.99 -20.20
C LYS A 49 8.60 9.80 -19.61
N TYR A 50 9.36 8.82 -20.11
CA TYR A 50 10.61 8.41 -19.48
C TYR A 50 11.86 8.93 -20.18
N PHE A 51 11.89 8.96 -21.52
CA PHE A 51 13.10 9.31 -22.28
C PHE A 51 13.21 10.80 -22.63
N SER A 52 12.10 11.52 -22.81
CA SER A 52 12.17 12.97 -23.09
C SER A 52 12.76 13.78 -21.92
N ARG A 53 12.81 13.19 -20.73
CA ARG A 53 13.31 13.80 -19.48
C ARG A 53 14.60 13.18 -18.97
N LEU A 54 15.18 12.19 -19.68
CA LEU A 54 16.48 11.61 -19.35
C LEU A 54 17.55 12.72 -19.43
N GLY A 55 18.24 12.96 -18.30
CA GLY A 55 19.18 14.07 -18.15
C GLY A 55 18.65 15.28 -17.39
N SER A 56 17.35 15.43 -17.24
CA SER A 56 16.74 16.40 -16.33
C SER A 56 16.74 15.89 -14.87
N LYS A 57 16.55 16.81 -13.90
CA LYS A 57 16.36 16.45 -12.50
C LYS A 57 15.15 15.52 -12.33
N GLU A 58 14.06 15.76 -13.06
CA GLU A 58 12.84 14.95 -13.05
C GLU A 58 13.07 13.53 -13.59
N GLY A 59 13.84 13.36 -14.65
CA GLY A 59 14.17 12.05 -15.19
C GLY A 59 15.06 11.23 -14.24
N ARG A 60 15.98 11.89 -13.53
CA ARG A 60 16.75 11.23 -12.46
C ARG A 60 15.85 10.80 -11.31
N ASN A 61 14.97 11.67 -10.83
CA ASN A 61 14.01 11.33 -9.78
C ASN A 61 13.10 10.15 -10.16
N LEU A 62 12.63 10.09 -11.42
CA LEU A 62 11.86 8.95 -11.92
C LEU A 62 12.66 7.64 -11.90
N LEU A 63 13.93 7.69 -12.29
CA LEU A 63 14.79 6.51 -12.25
C LEU A 63 15.09 6.10 -10.81
N ASP A 64 15.44 7.03 -9.95
CA ASP A 64 15.77 6.78 -8.55
C ASP A 64 14.55 6.26 -7.81
N GLY A 65 13.36 6.84 -8.03
CA GLY A 65 12.10 6.34 -7.52
C GLY A 65 11.84 4.90 -7.99
N TYR A 66 11.98 4.61 -9.30
CA TYR A 66 11.81 3.25 -9.81
C TYR A 66 12.83 2.27 -9.22
N MET A 67 14.07 2.69 -9.02
CA MET A 67 15.11 1.87 -8.39
C MET A 67 14.80 1.57 -6.91
N LYS A 68 14.20 2.53 -6.21
CA LYS A 68 13.75 2.38 -4.82
C LYS A 68 12.55 1.43 -4.73
N ILE A 69 11.56 1.60 -5.59
CA ILE A 69 10.30 0.87 -5.58
C ILE A 69 10.45 -0.55 -6.14
N GLY A 70 11.18 -0.70 -7.26
CA GLY A 70 11.24 -1.92 -8.06
C GLY A 70 9.99 -2.12 -8.94
N PRO A 71 9.88 -3.27 -9.61
CA PRO A 71 8.77 -3.55 -10.53
C PRO A 71 7.46 -3.85 -9.80
N ILE A 72 6.33 -3.48 -10.42
CA ILE A 72 5.03 -4.06 -10.12
C ILE A 72 5.04 -5.50 -10.66
N TYR A 73 4.66 -6.46 -9.84
CA TYR A 73 4.66 -7.87 -10.20
C TYR A 73 3.51 -8.16 -11.17
N GLN A 74 3.84 -8.83 -12.28
CA GLN A 74 2.86 -9.31 -13.28
C GLN A 74 2.82 -10.84 -13.38
N ASP A 75 3.72 -11.51 -12.69
CA ASP A 75 3.81 -12.97 -12.59
C ASP A 75 3.63 -13.35 -11.11
N TYR A 76 2.58 -14.05 -10.79
CA TYR A 76 2.20 -14.38 -9.43
C TYR A 76 2.77 -15.74 -9.07
N GLY A 77 3.76 -15.77 -8.19
CA GLY A 77 4.24 -16.96 -7.49
C GLY A 77 3.35 -17.28 -6.29
N LYS A 78 3.67 -18.36 -5.59
CA LYS A 78 3.03 -18.66 -4.31
C LYS A 78 3.64 -17.78 -3.21
N LEU A 79 2.80 -17.10 -2.47
CA LEU A 79 3.16 -16.38 -1.25
C LEU A 79 2.60 -17.14 -0.05
N LYS A 80 3.30 -17.09 1.07
CA LYS A 80 2.85 -17.69 2.32
C LYS A 80 3.17 -16.74 3.46
N PHE A 81 2.13 -16.33 4.18
CA PHE A 81 2.27 -15.57 5.41
C PHE A 81 2.54 -16.50 6.60
N GLU A 82 3.28 -16.00 7.58
CA GLU A 82 3.44 -16.66 8.86
C GLU A 82 2.12 -16.61 9.64
N VAL A 83 1.84 -17.61 10.45
CA VAL A 83 0.62 -17.70 11.25
C VAL A 83 0.96 -17.46 12.71
N PHE A 84 0.34 -16.47 13.30
CA PHE A 84 0.46 -16.14 14.71
C PHE A 84 -0.87 -16.44 15.42
N GLU A 85 -0.81 -17.12 16.53
CA GLU A 85 -2.00 -17.45 17.33
C GLU A 85 -2.64 -16.16 17.88
N LYS A 86 -1.79 -15.24 18.33
CA LYS A 86 -2.19 -13.90 18.83
C LYS A 86 -1.42 -12.83 18.06
N PRO A 87 -1.87 -12.44 16.85
CA PRO A 87 -1.20 -11.38 16.12
C PRO A 87 -1.28 -10.06 16.89
N LYS A 88 -0.20 -9.30 16.88
CA LYS A 88 -0.18 -7.95 17.45
C LYS A 88 -0.93 -6.96 16.55
N VAL A 89 -0.78 -7.09 15.24
CA VAL A 89 -1.41 -6.19 14.26
C VAL A 89 -2.25 -6.97 13.26
N SER A 90 -3.49 -6.53 13.04
CA SER A 90 -4.32 -6.97 11.92
C SER A 90 -4.20 -5.95 10.79
N ILE A 91 -3.52 -6.32 9.69
CA ILE A 91 -3.36 -5.48 8.50
C ILE A 91 -4.57 -5.70 7.59
N VAL A 92 -5.45 -4.71 7.50
CA VAL A 92 -6.64 -4.71 6.65
C VAL A 92 -6.30 -4.03 5.33
N ILE A 93 -6.43 -4.76 4.23
CA ILE A 93 -6.09 -4.29 2.88
C ILE A 93 -7.36 -4.25 2.05
N PRO A 94 -7.99 -3.07 1.87
CA PRO A 94 -9.11 -2.92 0.95
C PRO A 94 -8.62 -3.12 -0.49
N ALA A 95 -9.36 -3.92 -1.26
CA ALA A 95 -9.04 -4.22 -2.65
C ALA A 95 -10.30 -4.29 -3.51
N TYR A 96 -10.23 -3.70 -4.68
CA TYR A 96 -11.20 -3.87 -5.75
C TYR A 96 -10.47 -3.93 -7.08
N ASN A 97 -10.36 -5.14 -7.64
CA ASN A 97 -9.54 -5.41 -8.83
C ASN A 97 -8.04 -5.06 -8.62
N GLN A 98 -7.28 -4.82 -9.68
CA GLN A 98 -5.86 -4.40 -9.64
C GLN A 98 -4.94 -5.42 -8.96
N ILE A 99 -5.06 -6.70 -9.34
CA ILE A 99 -4.30 -7.81 -8.76
C ILE A 99 -2.79 -7.56 -8.70
N GLU A 100 -2.20 -6.91 -9.70
CA GLU A 100 -0.78 -6.63 -9.75
C GLU A 100 -0.30 -5.72 -8.61
N TYR A 101 -1.11 -4.73 -8.24
CA TYR A 101 -0.83 -3.86 -7.10
C TYR A 101 -1.06 -4.60 -5.78
N THR A 102 -2.20 -5.25 -5.63
CA THR A 102 -2.51 -6.05 -4.44
C THR A 102 -1.42 -7.09 -4.18
N TYR A 103 -0.99 -7.83 -5.20
CA TYR A 103 0.07 -8.82 -5.07
C TYR A 103 1.42 -8.17 -4.71
N THR A 104 1.74 -7.02 -5.31
CA THR A 104 2.98 -6.27 -5.00
C THR A 104 2.98 -5.77 -3.57
N CYS A 105 1.84 -5.27 -3.07
CA CYS A 105 1.65 -4.87 -1.68
C CYS A 105 1.92 -6.06 -0.74
N LEU A 106 1.29 -7.21 -0.97
CA LEU A 106 1.47 -8.42 -0.17
C LEU A 106 2.93 -8.92 -0.15
N VAL A 107 3.62 -8.90 -1.30
CA VAL A 107 5.06 -9.22 -1.36
C VAL A 107 5.86 -8.27 -0.48
N SER A 108 5.59 -6.97 -0.57
CA SER A 108 6.32 -5.96 0.20
C SER A 108 6.14 -6.11 1.71
N ILE A 109 4.95 -6.54 2.16
CA ILE A 109 4.67 -6.82 3.58
C ILE A 109 5.53 -7.99 4.05
N ILE A 110 5.55 -9.12 3.32
CA ILE A 110 6.37 -10.29 3.68
C ILE A 110 7.85 -9.92 3.76
N GLU A 111 8.35 -9.13 2.80
CA GLU A 111 9.76 -8.75 2.73
C GLU A 111 10.20 -7.81 3.87
N ASN A 112 9.30 -6.90 4.32
CA ASN A 112 9.65 -5.77 5.17
C ASN A 112 9.04 -5.78 6.58
N SER A 113 8.27 -6.83 6.95
CA SER A 113 7.61 -6.93 8.27
C SER A 113 8.18 -8.06 9.14
N LYS A 114 9.40 -8.51 8.84
CA LYS A 114 10.07 -9.59 9.59
C LYS A 114 10.27 -9.20 11.04
N GLY A 115 9.95 -10.14 11.95
CA GLY A 115 10.05 -9.93 13.39
C GLY A 115 8.85 -9.22 14.02
N CYS A 116 7.82 -8.89 13.25
CA CYS A 116 6.53 -8.42 13.76
C CYS A 116 5.50 -9.55 13.70
N GLU A 117 4.65 -9.63 14.70
CA GLU A 117 3.52 -10.59 14.77
C GLU A 117 2.28 -9.94 14.17
N TYR A 118 1.88 -10.37 12.99
CA TYR A 118 0.73 -9.78 12.29
C TYR A 118 -0.08 -10.82 11.53
N GLU A 119 -1.32 -10.49 11.25
CA GLU A 119 -2.16 -11.17 10.28
C GLU A 119 -2.55 -10.21 9.15
N VAL A 120 -2.91 -10.76 8.00
CA VAL A 120 -3.40 -10.00 6.85
C VAL A 120 -4.85 -10.36 6.59
N ILE A 121 -5.68 -9.34 6.48
CA ILE A 121 -7.10 -9.43 6.11
C ILE A 121 -7.27 -8.69 4.79
N LEU A 122 -7.45 -9.43 3.70
CA LEU A 122 -7.78 -8.83 2.40
C LEU A 122 -9.28 -8.57 2.34
N ALA A 123 -9.66 -7.31 2.30
CA ALA A 123 -11.02 -6.86 2.14
C ALA A 123 -11.33 -6.72 0.64
N ASP A 124 -11.67 -7.84 -0.02
CA ASP A 124 -11.97 -7.89 -1.45
C ASP A 124 -13.43 -7.53 -1.72
N ASP A 125 -13.67 -6.34 -2.23
CA ASP A 125 -15.00 -5.79 -2.48
C ASP A 125 -15.63 -6.31 -3.80
N LEU A 126 -15.67 -7.65 -3.95
CA LEU A 126 -16.18 -8.36 -5.14
C LEU A 126 -15.38 -8.08 -6.41
N SER A 127 -14.07 -8.19 -6.35
CA SER A 127 -13.21 -8.08 -7.54
C SER A 127 -13.64 -9.02 -8.67
N THR A 128 -13.56 -8.53 -9.90
CA THR A 128 -13.91 -9.26 -11.12
C THR A 128 -12.69 -9.75 -11.90
N ASP A 129 -11.51 -9.22 -11.59
CA ASP A 129 -10.23 -9.65 -12.15
C ASP A 129 -9.63 -10.86 -11.40
N ALA A 130 -8.33 -11.11 -11.57
CA ALA A 130 -7.65 -12.22 -10.90
C ALA A 130 -7.58 -12.10 -9.38
N THR A 131 -7.86 -10.92 -8.79
CA THR A 131 -7.92 -10.71 -7.33
C THR A 131 -8.95 -11.63 -6.67
N ARG A 132 -10.06 -11.94 -7.38
CA ARG A 132 -11.08 -12.88 -6.89
C ARG A 132 -10.55 -14.29 -6.60
N TYR A 133 -9.38 -14.63 -7.14
CA TYR A 133 -8.72 -15.94 -6.99
C TYR A 133 -7.43 -15.84 -6.20
N ILE A 134 -7.29 -14.82 -5.35
CA ILE A 134 -6.06 -14.55 -4.59
C ILE A 134 -5.64 -15.72 -3.69
N ASP A 135 -6.59 -16.50 -3.20
CA ASP A 135 -6.41 -17.75 -2.46
C ASP A 135 -5.58 -18.81 -3.19
N LYS A 136 -5.54 -18.74 -4.53
CA LYS A 136 -4.69 -19.62 -5.34
C LYS A 136 -3.23 -19.22 -5.33
N TYR A 137 -2.93 -18.00 -4.95
CA TYR A 137 -1.58 -17.41 -4.97
C TYR A 137 -1.03 -17.13 -3.59
N VAL A 138 -1.90 -16.93 -2.58
CA VAL A 138 -1.50 -16.49 -1.24
C VAL A 138 -2.09 -17.41 -0.19
N GLU A 139 -1.23 -17.96 0.66
CA GLU A 139 -1.61 -18.82 1.79
C GLU A 139 -1.59 -18.04 3.11
N ASN A 140 -2.46 -18.42 4.04
CA ASN A 140 -2.53 -17.90 5.40
C ASN A 140 -2.89 -16.40 5.48
N ILE A 141 -3.83 -15.97 4.62
CA ILE A 141 -4.51 -14.68 4.77
C ILE A 141 -6.00 -14.91 5.03
N VAL A 142 -6.62 -13.96 5.73
CA VAL A 142 -8.08 -13.91 5.88
C VAL A 142 -8.65 -13.14 4.69
N ILE A 143 -9.64 -13.72 4.00
CA ILE A 143 -10.36 -13.00 2.94
C ILE A 143 -11.72 -12.58 3.47
N SER A 144 -11.96 -11.27 3.45
CA SER A 144 -13.26 -10.67 3.73
C SER A 144 -13.90 -10.27 2.40
N ARG A 145 -14.96 -10.95 2.02
CA ARG A 145 -15.69 -10.66 0.76
C ARG A 145 -17.18 -10.54 1.07
N PRO A 146 -17.78 -9.38 0.83
CA PRO A 146 -19.21 -9.18 1.00
C PRO A 146 -20.02 -9.81 -0.14
N ASP A 147 -21.33 -9.95 0.04
CA ASP A 147 -22.24 -10.46 -0.99
C ASP A 147 -22.56 -9.42 -2.07
N THR A 148 -22.37 -8.14 -1.77
CA THR A 148 -22.55 -7.01 -2.70
C THR A 148 -21.38 -6.05 -2.55
N ASN A 149 -21.02 -5.34 -3.63
CA ASN A 149 -20.00 -4.30 -3.56
C ASN A 149 -20.44 -3.22 -2.55
N LYS A 150 -19.59 -2.94 -1.55
CA LYS A 150 -19.89 -2.06 -0.43
C LYS A 150 -19.24 -0.68 -0.57
N GLY A 151 -18.27 -0.54 -1.47
CA GLY A 151 -17.38 0.61 -1.51
C GLY A 151 -16.31 0.54 -0.42
N PHE A 152 -15.35 1.45 -0.48
CA PHE A 152 -14.15 1.45 0.34
C PHE A 152 -14.47 1.40 1.84
N LEU A 153 -15.23 2.35 2.34
CA LEU A 153 -15.50 2.56 3.77
C LEU A 153 -16.18 1.36 4.42
N LEU A 154 -17.31 0.93 3.87
CA LEU A 154 -18.10 -0.17 4.46
C LEU A 154 -17.35 -1.51 4.35
N ASN A 155 -16.55 -1.69 3.30
CA ASN A 155 -15.71 -2.87 3.14
C ASN A 155 -14.57 -2.89 4.19
N CYS A 156 -13.97 -1.73 4.51
CA CYS A 156 -13.00 -1.58 5.59
C CYS A 156 -13.63 -1.94 6.96
N ASN A 157 -14.80 -1.40 7.29
CA ASN A 157 -15.51 -1.70 8.53
C ASN A 157 -15.82 -3.20 8.65
N LEU A 158 -16.34 -3.81 7.58
CA LEU A 158 -16.63 -5.24 7.54
C LEU A 158 -15.36 -6.09 7.77
N ALA A 159 -14.27 -5.76 7.12
CA ALA A 159 -13.03 -6.50 7.26
C ALA A 159 -12.40 -6.32 8.65
N ALA A 160 -12.42 -5.10 9.19
CA ALA A 160 -11.94 -4.80 10.53
C ALA A 160 -12.68 -5.58 11.64
N SER A 161 -13.94 -5.97 11.42
CA SER A 161 -14.68 -6.82 12.35
C SER A 161 -14.07 -8.22 12.54
N LYS A 162 -13.21 -8.67 11.61
CA LYS A 162 -12.48 -9.95 11.66
C LYS A 162 -11.11 -9.83 12.32
N ALA A 163 -10.68 -8.62 12.67
CA ALA A 163 -9.37 -8.35 13.25
C ALA A 163 -9.24 -8.95 14.65
N ARG A 164 -8.10 -9.63 14.90
CA ARG A 164 -7.75 -10.26 16.19
C ARG A 164 -6.59 -9.55 16.89
N GLY A 165 -5.91 -8.66 16.18
CA GLY A 165 -4.75 -7.92 16.68
C GLY A 165 -5.12 -6.88 17.74
N GLU A 166 -4.13 -6.53 18.56
CA GLU A 166 -4.21 -5.40 19.50
C GLU A 166 -4.37 -4.07 18.76
N TYR A 167 -3.85 -4.02 17.52
CA TYR A 167 -3.92 -2.89 16.60
C TYR A 167 -4.56 -3.30 15.30
N ILE A 168 -5.36 -2.41 14.70
CA ILE A 168 -5.85 -2.52 13.33
C ILE A 168 -5.04 -1.55 12.49
N LEU A 169 -4.47 -2.04 11.38
CA LEU A 169 -3.74 -1.22 10.42
C LEU A 169 -4.45 -1.28 9.07
N PHE A 170 -4.99 -0.16 8.60
CA PHE A 170 -5.48 -0.03 7.24
C PHE A 170 -4.31 0.30 6.32
N LEU A 171 -4.21 -0.44 5.22
CA LEU A 171 -3.17 -0.27 4.21
C LEU A 171 -3.78 -0.42 2.81
N ASN A 172 -3.73 0.61 2.00
CA ASN A 172 -4.24 0.52 0.63
C ASN A 172 -3.51 -0.55 -0.19
N ASN A 173 -4.23 -1.24 -1.05
CA ASN A 173 -3.67 -2.31 -1.89
C ASN A 173 -2.69 -1.81 -2.96
N ASP A 174 -2.75 -0.53 -3.32
CA ASP A 174 -1.83 0.15 -4.23
C ASP A 174 -0.66 0.81 -3.51
N THR A 175 -0.16 0.13 -2.47
CA THR A 175 1.01 0.56 -1.70
C THR A 175 2.16 -0.42 -1.81
N LYS A 176 3.36 0.04 -1.46
CA LYS A 176 4.53 -0.78 -1.23
C LYS A 176 5.24 -0.28 0.03
N VAL A 177 5.28 -1.14 1.04
CA VAL A 177 5.88 -0.80 2.33
C VAL A 177 7.41 -0.91 2.29
N CYS A 178 8.10 -0.03 3.02
CA CYS A 178 9.55 0.01 3.12
C CYS A 178 10.04 -0.70 4.40
N LYS A 179 11.37 -0.83 4.53
CA LYS A 179 11.99 -1.47 5.70
C LYS A 179 11.59 -0.76 7.00
N ASN A 180 11.33 -1.52 8.05
CA ASN A 180 10.96 -1.07 9.40
C ASN A 180 9.62 -0.31 9.49
N TRP A 181 8.82 -0.30 8.44
CA TRP A 181 7.56 0.45 8.42
C TRP A 181 6.61 0.05 9.56
N LEU A 182 6.40 -1.25 9.77
CA LEU A 182 5.47 -1.78 10.77
C LEU A 182 6.05 -1.67 12.19
N SER A 183 7.31 -2.04 12.38
CA SER A 183 7.95 -1.98 13.70
C SER A 183 7.99 -0.56 14.26
N SER A 184 8.25 0.45 13.39
CA SER A 184 8.27 1.83 13.85
C SER A 184 6.89 2.39 14.21
N LEU A 185 5.81 1.90 13.59
CA LEU A 185 4.45 2.23 14.02
C LEU A 185 4.12 1.60 15.37
N ILE A 186 4.47 0.30 15.55
CA ILE A 186 4.27 -0.40 16.82
C ILE A 186 5.05 0.30 17.95
N GLU A 187 6.34 0.57 17.74
CA GLU A 187 7.18 1.27 18.71
C GLU A 187 6.58 2.63 19.14
N LEU A 188 6.02 3.39 18.19
CA LEU A 188 5.45 4.69 18.51
C LEU A 188 4.14 4.57 19.28
N ILE A 189 3.19 3.74 18.84
CA ILE A 189 1.88 3.64 19.50
C ILE A 189 2.01 3.03 20.91
N GLU A 190 3.04 2.23 21.18
CA GLU A 190 3.32 1.64 22.48
C GLU A 190 4.12 2.58 23.41
N SER A 191 4.74 3.62 22.88
CA SER A 191 5.57 4.53 23.68
C SER A 191 4.78 5.39 24.66
N ASP A 192 3.48 5.59 24.44
CA ASP A 192 2.59 6.38 25.30
C ASP A 192 1.15 5.89 25.13
N GLU A 193 0.47 5.57 26.23
CA GLU A 193 -0.92 5.09 26.23
C GLU A 193 -1.90 6.14 25.67
N SER A 194 -1.55 7.42 25.71
CA SER A 194 -2.36 8.50 25.15
C SER A 194 -2.36 8.54 23.61
N ILE A 195 -1.53 7.72 22.93
CA ILE A 195 -1.51 7.64 21.48
C ILE A 195 -2.59 6.65 21.02
N GLY A 196 -3.61 7.13 20.32
CA GLY A 196 -4.71 6.33 19.79
C GLY A 196 -4.52 5.89 18.35
N MET A 197 -3.86 6.74 17.55
CA MET A 197 -3.68 6.54 16.11
C MET A 197 -2.30 7.00 15.67
N VAL A 198 -1.67 6.23 14.79
CA VAL A 198 -0.39 6.57 14.17
C VAL A 198 -0.44 6.30 12.68
N GLY A 199 0.29 7.08 11.88
CA GLY A 199 0.34 6.85 10.44
C GLY A 199 1.70 7.07 9.83
N SER A 200 1.85 6.57 8.61
CA SER A 200 3.10 6.49 7.88
C SER A 200 3.40 7.75 7.08
N LYS A 201 4.67 7.97 6.78
CA LYS A 201 5.12 8.87 5.72
C LYS A 201 4.77 8.26 4.36
N LEU A 202 3.95 8.96 3.59
CA LEU A 202 3.61 8.54 2.24
C LEU A 202 4.52 9.21 1.20
N VAL A 203 5.02 8.42 0.27
CA VAL A 203 5.92 8.86 -0.79
C VAL A 203 5.36 8.41 -2.14
N TYR A 204 5.40 9.29 -3.14
CA TYR A 204 5.04 8.92 -4.49
C TYR A 204 6.06 7.97 -5.14
N PRO A 205 5.64 7.21 -6.15
CA PRO A 205 6.55 6.33 -6.91
C PRO A 205 7.72 7.06 -7.60
N ASP A 206 7.64 8.35 -7.77
CA ASP A 206 8.73 9.17 -8.32
C ASP A 206 9.69 9.71 -7.24
N GLY A 207 9.46 9.35 -5.98
CA GLY A 207 10.31 9.71 -4.83
C GLY A 207 9.94 11.03 -4.16
N ARG A 208 8.92 11.76 -4.63
CA ARG A 208 8.44 12.96 -3.95
C ARG A 208 7.57 12.62 -2.76
N LEU A 209 7.56 13.49 -1.76
CA LEU A 209 6.67 13.35 -0.63
C LEU A 209 5.21 13.45 -1.07
N GLN A 210 4.38 12.54 -0.59
CA GLN A 210 2.93 12.62 -0.77
C GLN A 210 2.29 13.23 0.47
N GLU A 211 2.67 12.74 1.66
CA GLU A 211 2.12 13.21 2.92
C GLU A 211 3.10 12.96 4.07
N ALA A 212 3.27 13.97 4.92
CA ALA A 212 3.90 13.91 6.23
C ALA A 212 2.91 14.30 7.34
N GLY A 213 1.71 13.68 7.31
CA GLY A 213 0.55 14.01 8.10
C GLY A 213 -0.33 15.08 7.44
N GLY A 214 -1.57 15.21 7.90
CA GLY A 214 -2.56 16.12 7.39
C GLY A 214 -2.77 17.35 8.27
N ILE A 215 -3.15 18.46 7.65
CA ILE A 215 -3.53 19.73 8.30
C ILE A 215 -4.96 20.05 7.90
N VAL A 216 -5.81 20.34 8.87
CA VAL A 216 -7.16 20.86 8.64
C VAL A 216 -7.22 22.31 9.07
N TRP A 217 -7.60 23.18 8.14
CA TRP A 217 -7.69 24.63 8.36
C TRP A 217 -9.04 25.02 8.96
N SER A 218 -9.13 26.22 9.51
CA SER A 218 -10.35 26.73 10.15
C SER A 218 -11.54 26.88 9.21
N ASP A 219 -11.30 26.89 7.91
CA ASP A 219 -12.35 26.91 6.88
C ASP A 219 -12.82 25.51 6.46
N GLY A 220 -12.26 24.44 7.08
CA GLY A 220 -12.57 23.05 6.79
C GLY A 220 -11.79 22.45 5.61
N SER A 221 -10.92 23.22 4.95
CA SER A 221 -10.04 22.65 3.93
C SER A 221 -8.97 21.77 4.58
N ALA A 222 -8.57 20.68 3.90
CA ALA A 222 -7.57 19.75 4.38
C ALA A 222 -6.43 19.62 3.37
N TRP A 223 -5.18 19.56 3.88
CA TRP A 223 -3.97 19.48 3.07
C TRP A 223 -3.05 18.39 3.57
N ASN A 224 -2.47 17.64 2.64
CA ASN A 224 -1.37 16.73 2.93
C ASN A 224 -0.08 17.54 3.08
N TYR A 225 0.47 17.58 4.28
CA TYR A 225 1.67 18.38 4.57
C TYR A 225 2.88 17.88 3.78
N GLY A 226 3.54 18.79 3.09
CA GLY A 226 4.72 18.54 2.27
C GLY A 226 4.44 17.90 0.90
N ARG A 227 3.19 17.88 0.44
CA ARG A 227 2.84 17.27 -0.86
C ARG A 227 3.71 17.80 -2.00
N MET A 228 4.28 16.87 -2.80
CA MET A 228 5.16 17.10 -3.95
C MET A 228 6.56 17.64 -3.62
N ASP A 229 6.93 17.72 -2.33
CA ASP A 229 8.24 18.19 -1.89
C ASP A 229 9.26 17.04 -1.73
N ASP A 230 10.47 17.37 -1.29
CA ASP A 230 11.55 16.43 -1.01
C ASP A 230 11.32 15.74 0.34
N PRO A 231 11.11 14.39 0.40
CA PRO A 231 10.81 13.68 1.64
C PRO A 231 11.95 13.66 2.65
N ASP A 232 13.18 14.00 2.24
CA ASP A 232 14.37 13.94 3.08
C ASP A 232 14.62 15.25 3.86
N LYS A 233 13.81 16.29 3.66
CA LYS A 233 13.88 17.52 4.44
C LYS A 233 13.64 17.25 5.93
N CYS A 234 14.38 17.93 6.80
CA CYS A 234 14.30 17.73 8.25
C CYS A 234 12.89 17.96 8.82
N GLU A 235 12.12 18.88 8.25
CA GLU A 235 10.75 19.23 8.66
C GLU A 235 9.73 18.09 8.48
N TYR A 236 10.07 17.03 7.70
CA TYR A 236 9.25 15.85 7.50
C TYR A 236 9.79 14.61 8.21
N ASN A 237 10.90 14.72 8.95
CA ASN A 237 11.62 13.58 9.51
C ASN A 237 11.71 13.57 11.05
N TYR A 238 10.62 14.00 11.73
CA TYR A 238 10.42 13.84 13.16
C TYR A 238 8.97 13.47 13.47
N VAL A 239 8.76 12.77 14.57
CA VAL A 239 7.41 12.42 15.06
C VAL A 239 6.70 13.70 15.48
N LYS A 240 5.46 13.87 15.05
CA LYS A 240 4.63 15.04 15.39
C LYS A 240 3.17 14.68 15.51
N GLU A 241 2.45 15.43 16.33
CA GLU A 241 1.00 15.41 16.36
C GLU A 241 0.44 16.11 15.13
N VAL A 242 -0.62 15.53 14.54
CA VAL A 242 -1.24 16.00 13.30
C VAL A 242 -2.75 15.98 13.42
N ASP A 243 -3.44 16.73 12.56
CA ASP A 243 -4.89 16.78 12.60
C ASP A 243 -5.53 15.48 12.10
N TYR A 244 -4.97 14.92 11.03
CA TYR A 244 -5.36 13.62 10.48
C TYR A 244 -4.18 12.95 9.76
N ILE A 245 -4.37 11.71 9.34
CA ILE A 245 -3.43 10.94 8.50
C ILE A 245 -4.26 10.21 7.47
N SER A 246 -3.78 10.19 6.23
CA SER A 246 -4.44 9.48 5.14
C SER A 246 -4.67 8.01 5.46
N GLY A 247 -5.89 7.53 5.19
CA GLY A 247 -6.29 6.14 5.31
C GLY A 247 -5.47 5.13 4.50
N ALA A 248 -4.53 5.63 3.67
CA ALA A 248 -3.63 4.78 2.89
C ALA A 248 -2.68 3.94 3.75
N ALA A 249 -2.28 4.41 4.96
CA ALA A 249 -1.44 3.66 5.90
C ALA A 249 -1.58 4.19 7.34
N ILE A 250 -2.61 3.75 8.06
CA ILE A 250 -2.91 4.16 9.44
C ILE A 250 -3.06 2.96 10.37
N MET A 251 -2.55 3.06 11.59
CA MET A 251 -2.69 2.07 12.64
C MET A 251 -3.39 2.67 13.86
N ILE A 252 -4.33 1.92 14.43
CA ILE A 252 -5.26 2.35 15.47
C ILE A 252 -5.32 1.26 16.55
N ARG A 253 -5.51 1.63 17.82
CA ARG A 253 -5.83 0.67 18.89
C ARG A 253 -7.16 0.00 18.60
N SER A 254 -7.21 -1.34 18.68
CA SER A 254 -8.43 -2.12 18.36
C SER A 254 -9.60 -1.85 19.30
N ASP A 255 -9.31 -1.60 20.56
CA ASP A 255 -10.32 -1.22 21.56
C ASP A 255 -10.91 0.17 21.27
N LEU A 256 -10.05 1.13 20.91
CA LEU A 256 -10.48 2.48 20.53
C LEU A 256 -11.31 2.44 19.23
N TRP A 257 -10.87 1.67 18.21
CA TRP A 257 -11.64 1.45 16.99
C TRP A 257 -13.06 0.94 17.28
N LYS A 258 -13.16 -0.05 18.16
CA LYS A 258 -14.44 -0.63 18.57
C LYS A 258 -15.31 0.35 19.37
N SER A 259 -14.70 1.15 20.25
CA SER A 259 -15.41 2.12 21.08
C SER A 259 -15.98 3.29 20.28
N ILE A 260 -15.27 3.73 19.23
CA ILE A 260 -15.74 4.77 18.30
C ILE A 260 -16.81 4.20 17.34
N GLY A 261 -16.71 2.91 16.99
CA GLY A 261 -17.66 2.23 16.11
C GLY A 261 -17.19 2.12 14.65
N GLY A 262 -15.90 2.32 14.39
CA GLY A 262 -15.31 2.28 13.04
C GLY A 262 -15.45 3.58 12.27
N PHE A 263 -15.25 3.51 10.96
CA PHE A 263 -15.50 4.65 10.08
C PHE A 263 -16.99 4.95 9.98
N ASP A 264 -17.35 6.24 10.05
CA ASP A 264 -18.74 6.68 10.00
C ASP A 264 -19.35 6.46 8.61
N GLU A 265 -20.42 5.68 8.57
CA GLU A 265 -21.11 5.31 7.32
C GLU A 265 -21.68 6.50 6.55
N ARG A 266 -21.80 7.68 7.17
CA ARG A 266 -22.23 8.92 6.50
C ARG A 266 -21.28 9.36 5.39
N PHE A 267 -20.00 8.92 5.47
CA PHE A 267 -18.97 9.22 4.46
C PHE A 267 -18.89 8.16 3.35
N ALA A 268 -19.79 7.16 3.34
CA ALA A 268 -19.80 6.15 2.29
C ALA A 268 -20.13 6.75 0.93
N PRO A 269 -19.51 6.31 -0.19
CA PRO A 269 -18.58 5.18 -0.27
C PRO A 269 -17.13 5.52 0.14
N ALA A 270 -16.73 6.79 0.12
CA ALA A 270 -15.51 7.53 0.47
C ALA A 270 -15.81 9.00 0.12
N TYR A 271 -15.13 9.97 0.57
CA TYR A 271 -13.89 10.25 1.23
C TYR A 271 -14.12 10.90 2.61
N CYS A 272 -13.02 11.36 3.27
CA CYS A 272 -12.99 12.05 4.56
C CYS A 272 -13.26 11.16 5.78
N GLU A 273 -13.47 9.86 5.60
CA GLU A 273 -13.63 8.89 6.70
C GLU A 273 -12.41 8.82 7.62
N ASP A 274 -11.20 8.98 7.04
CA ASP A 274 -9.92 9.01 7.76
C ASP A 274 -9.76 10.28 8.60
N SER A 275 -10.14 11.41 8.03
CA SER A 275 -10.10 12.70 8.72
C SER A 275 -11.14 12.77 9.85
N ASP A 276 -12.37 12.34 9.59
CA ASP A 276 -13.43 12.23 10.61
C ASP A 276 -12.99 11.32 11.74
N PHE A 277 -12.47 10.13 11.42
CA PHE A 277 -12.01 9.19 12.42
C PHE A 277 -10.87 9.75 13.27
N ALA A 278 -9.93 10.49 12.69
CA ALA A 278 -8.87 11.17 13.42
C ALA A 278 -9.43 12.20 14.43
N PHE A 279 -10.48 12.93 14.06
CA PHE A 279 -11.19 13.83 14.98
C PHE A 279 -11.92 13.07 16.10
N GLU A 280 -12.56 11.95 15.82
CA GLU A 280 -13.20 11.12 16.86
C GLU A 280 -12.16 10.52 17.83
N VAL A 281 -10.98 10.10 17.34
CA VAL A 281 -9.85 9.69 18.18
C VAL A 281 -9.41 10.82 19.13
N ARG A 282 -9.25 12.04 18.60
CA ARG A 282 -8.88 13.22 19.40
C ARG A 282 -9.98 13.59 20.41
N LYS A 283 -11.24 13.53 20.02
CA LYS A 283 -12.40 13.77 20.88
C LYS A 283 -12.50 12.74 22.02
N ALA A 284 -12.05 11.51 21.77
CA ALA A 284 -11.91 10.48 22.80
C ALA A 284 -10.72 10.71 23.76
N GLY A 285 -9.95 11.79 23.56
CA GLY A 285 -8.83 12.18 24.42
C GLY A 285 -7.47 11.59 24.02
N TYR A 286 -7.38 10.98 22.84
CA TYR A 286 -6.14 10.39 22.33
C TYR A 286 -5.43 11.31 21.32
N LYS A 287 -4.13 11.06 21.15
CA LYS A 287 -3.28 11.74 20.16
C LYS A 287 -3.30 10.98 18.82
N VAL A 288 -3.18 11.75 17.74
CA VAL A 288 -2.95 11.27 16.37
C VAL A 288 -1.55 11.69 15.97
N LEU A 289 -0.64 10.71 15.72
CA LEU A 289 0.77 10.99 15.47
C LEU A 289 1.22 10.49 14.11
N TYR A 290 2.08 11.28 13.48
CA TYR A 290 2.81 10.94 12.27
C TYR A 290 4.16 10.29 12.61
N GLN A 291 4.48 9.15 11.96
CA GLN A 291 5.72 8.40 12.12
C GLN A 291 6.58 8.46 10.85
N PRO A 292 7.64 9.28 10.80
CA PRO A 292 8.48 9.42 9.61
C PRO A 292 9.32 8.19 9.26
N LYS A 293 9.63 7.33 10.27
CA LYS A 293 10.39 6.09 10.03
C LYS A 293 9.56 5.00 9.35
N SER A 294 8.23 5.12 9.41
CA SER A 294 7.32 4.27 8.66
C SER A 294 7.11 4.87 7.28
N GLU A 295 7.87 4.43 6.30
CA GLU A 295 7.75 4.91 4.93
C GLU A 295 6.97 3.93 4.07
N VAL A 296 5.95 4.44 3.38
CA VAL A 296 5.09 3.69 2.46
C VAL A 296 5.03 4.40 1.12
N ILE A 297 5.32 3.67 0.05
CA ILE A 297 5.18 4.17 -1.31
C ILE A 297 3.74 3.91 -1.75
N HIS A 298 3.01 4.97 -2.10
CA HIS A 298 1.60 4.91 -2.48
C HIS A 298 1.41 5.35 -3.93
N PHE A 299 0.82 4.50 -4.74
CA PHE A 299 0.68 4.72 -6.19
C PHE A 299 -0.46 5.67 -6.54
N GLU A 300 -1.34 5.97 -5.60
CA GLU A 300 -2.48 6.91 -5.66
C GLU A 300 -3.31 6.83 -6.96
N GLY A 301 -4.61 6.67 -6.82
CA GLY A 301 -5.55 6.75 -7.96
C GLY A 301 -5.61 5.52 -8.87
N VAL A 302 -5.01 4.40 -8.47
CA VAL A 302 -5.03 3.18 -9.28
C VAL A 302 -6.42 2.56 -9.35
N SER A 303 -7.18 2.61 -8.26
CA SER A 303 -8.51 2.01 -8.17
C SER A 303 -9.66 2.97 -8.53
N ASN A 304 -9.52 4.26 -8.22
CA ASN A 304 -10.60 5.24 -8.37
C ASN A 304 -10.33 6.33 -9.42
N GLY A 305 -9.14 6.34 -10.06
CA GLY A 305 -8.70 7.43 -10.93
C GLY A 305 -8.19 8.64 -10.13
N THR A 306 -7.58 9.59 -10.85
CA THR A 306 -7.02 10.85 -10.29
C THR A 306 -7.77 12.08 -10.82
N ASP A 307 -9.02 11.96 -11.16
CA ASP A 307 -9.82 13.09 -11.70
C ASP A 307 -10.35 14.00 -10.59
#